data_a61879c6e32e73f80d39a974de71a907
#
_entry.id   a61879c6e32e73f80d39a974de71a907
#
_cell.length_a   1.000
_cell.length_b   1.000
_cell.length_c   1.000
_cell.angle_alpha   90.00
_cell.angle_beta   90.00
_cell.angle_gamma   90.00
#
_symmetry.space_group_name_H-M   'P 1'
#
loop_
_entity.id
_entity.type
_entity.pdbx_description
1 polymer ?
#
loop_
_entity_poly.entity_id
_entity_poly.type
_entity_poly.pdbx_seq_one_letter_code
_entity_poly.pdbx_strand_id
1 'polypeptide(L)'
;MKRRQFVQALSAGSALGSAALVSGCASMGAASQPKVVVVGGGYGGATAAKYLRMWSGNAIDVTLVEPGASFISCPISNLVLGGSKTLADVTSPYDTLGRRHGVRMVRDSAASIDTARQVVKLASGNELPYDRVIVSPGVDLMWDTLPGMNRPGAQERVLHSWKAGPQTVALRRQLEAMPDGGVFALTIPLAPYRCPPGPYERACQVAHYFSRAKPRSKVLVLDANDDVTSKGPLFKKAWAERYAGMVEYRPRHKLVDVDAATQTLKFEFNDDLKAAVLNVLPDMRAGEIAVKTGLATANRRWCEVDFLTFESKASKNVHVLGDSIQIAPAMPKS
;
A
#
# COMPACT_ATOMS: atom_id res chain seq x y z
N MET A 1 16.44 -7.82 -35.10
CA MET A 1 15.29 -7.44 -35.92
C MET A 1 14.52 -6.32 -35.21
N LYS A 2 14.37 -5.15 -35.87
CA LYS A 2 13.81 -3.93 -35.25
C LYS A 2 12.28 -4.02 -35.24
N ARG A 3 11.67 -3.69 -34.10
CA ARG A 3 10.21 -3.75 -33.79
C ARG A 3 9.27 -3.06 -34.84
N ARG A 4 9.78 -2.33 -35.79
CA ARG A 4 9.00 -1.66 -36.85
C ARG A 4 8.67 -2.55 -38.06
N GLN A 5 9.28 -3.72 -38.20
CA GLN A 5 9.06 -4.59 -39.37
C GLN A 5 7.95 -5.62 -39.20
N PHE A 6 7.45 -5.82 -37.96
CA PHE A 6 6.36 -6.77 -37.70
C PHE A 6 4.96 -6.19 -37.99
N VAL A 7 4.82 -4.88 -38.10
CA VAL A 7 3.52 -4.22 -38.35
C VAL A 7 3.24 -3.98 -39.85
N GLN A 8 4.24 -4.09 -40.68
CA GLN A 8 4.09 -3.82 -42.17
C GLN A 8 3.82 -5.06 -43.03
N ALA A 9 3.77 -6.26 -42.45
CA ALA A 9 3.57 -7.50 -43.20
C ALA A 9 2.10 -7.93 -43.37
N LEU A 10 1.13 -7.13 -42.94
CA LEU A 10 -0.32 -7.46 -42.99
C LEU A 10 -1.14 -6.62 -43.97
N SER A 11 -0.51 -5.87 -44.86
CA SER A 11 -1.22 -5.03 -45.83
C SER A 11 -0.76 -5.20 -47.28
N ALA A 12 -0.70 -6.43 -47.79
CA ALA A 12 -0.59 -6.63 -49.24
C ALA A 12 -1.16 -8.00 -49.61
N GLY A 13 -2.38 -8.04 -50.07
CA GLY A 13 -2.93 -9.23 -50.71
C GLY A 13 -4.46 -9.26 -50.71
N SER A 14 -5.11 -8.52 -51.59
CA SER A 14 -6.41 -8.90 -52.15
C SER A 14 -6.90 -7.88 -53.15
N ALA A 15 -6.71 -8.17 -54.40
CA ALA A 15 -7.56 -7.69 -55.48
C ALA A 15 -7.82 -8.88 -56.40
N LEU A 16 -9.09 -9.18 -56.59
CA LEU A 16 -9.75 -9.89 -57.72
C LEU A 16 -10.65 -11.04 -57.26
N GLY A 17 -11.96 -10.89 -57.56
CA GLY A 17 -12.95 -11.96 -57.46
C GLY A 17 -14.37 -11.43 -57.27
N SER A 18 -15.04 -11.13 -58.41
CA SER A 18 -16.39 -10.56 -58.50
C SER A 18 -17.52 -11.48 -58.04
N ALA A 19 -18.53 -10.87 -57.44
CA ALA A 19 -19.97 -11.13 -57.53
C ALA A 19 -20.52 -12.55 -57.20
N ALA A 20 -21.16 -12.66 -56.06
CA ALA A 20 -22.42 -13.36 -55.90
C ALA A 20 -23.20 -12.76 -54.70
N LEU A 21 -24.36 -12.21 -54.96
CA LEU A 21 -25.37 -11.73 -54.07
C LEU A 21 -25.87 -12.86 -53.15
N VAL A 22 -25.66 -12.77 -51.88
CA VAL A 22 -26.61 -13.26 -50.86
C VAL A 22 -26.55 -12.30 -49.68
N SER A 23 -27.63 -11.57 -49.51
CA SER A 23 -27.92 -10.77 -48.32
C SER A 23 -28.01 -11.65 -47.08
N GLY A 24 -26.93 -11.75 -46.36
CA GLY A 24 -26.88 -12.25 -44.98
C GLY A 24 -26.27 -11.12 -44.15
N CYS A 25 -27.07 -10.24 -43.59
CA CYS A 25 -26.67 -9.40 -42.48
C CYS A 25 -26.36 -10.31 -41.30
N ALA A 26 -25.24 -10.99 -41.35
CA ALA A 26 -24.59 -11.41 -40.11
C ALA A 26 -24.12 -10.12 -39.46
N SER A 27 -24.91 -9.61 -38.48
CA SER A 27 -24.41 -8.69 -37.51
C SER A 27 -23.22 -9.37 -36.85
N MET A 28 -22.01 -9.10 -37.36
CA MET A 28 -20.79 -9.35 -36.58
C MET A 28 -20.96 -8.52 -35.33
N GLY A 29 -21.47 -9.17 -34.28
CA GLY A 29 -21.55 -8.56 -32.95
C GLY A 29 -20.18 -8.00 -32.65
N ALA A 30 -20.07 -6.70 -32.44
CA ALA A 30 -18.83 -6.07 -32.07
C ALA A 30 -18.28 -6.87 -30.88
N ALA A 31 -17.11 -7.50 -31.07
CA ALA A 31 -16.49 -8.28 -30.01
C ALA A 31 -16.42 -7.40 -28.77
N SER A 32 -17.04 -7.81 -27.67
CA SER A 32 -17.05 -7.02 -26.45
C SER A 32 -15.60 -6.75 -26.01
N GLN A 33 -15.30 -5.52 -25.67
CA GLN A 33 -13.96 -5.17 -25.18
C GLN A 33 -13.61 -6.04 -23.96
N PRO A 34 -12.38 -6.57 -23.87
CA PRO A 34 -11.95 -7.28 -22.68
C PRO A 34 -12.11 -6.41 -21.43
N LYS A 35 -12.64 -7.00 -20.37
CA LYS A 35 -12.94 -6.31 -19.12
C LYS A 35 -11.87 -6.59 -18.08
N VAL A 36 -11.26 -5.54 -17.56
CA VAL A 36 -10.33 -5.63 -16.44
C VAL A 36 -10.89 -4.86 -15.26
N VAL A 37 -11.09 -5.57 -14.14
CA VAL A 37 -11.45 -4.95 -12.86
C VAL A 37 -10.18 -4.79 -12.04
N VAL A 38 -9.91 -3.59 -11.55
CA VAL A 38 -8.80 -3.28 -10.66
C VAL A 38 -9.36 -2.99 -9.28
N VAL A 39 -8.93 -3.72 -8.27
CA VAL A 39 -9.35 -3.55 -6.86
C VAL A 39 -8.24 -2.87 -6.08
N GLY A 40 -8.52 -1.66 -5.60
CA GLY A 40 -7.59 -0.80 -4.86
C GLY A 40 -6.94 0.28 -5.72
N GLY A 41 -7.12 1.54 -5.32
CA GLY A 41 -6.64 2.74 -6.02
C GLY A 41 -5.28 3.28 -5.55
N GLY A 42 -4.49 2.47 -4.84
CA GLY A 42 -3.13 2.84 -4.45
C GLY A 42 -2.16 2.95 -5.64
N TYR A 43 -0.85 3.07 -5.36
CA TYR A 43 0.18 3.19 -6.40
C TYR A 43 0.09 2.08 -7.46
N GLY A 44 -0.04 0.81 -7.04
CA GLY A 44 -0.10 -0.32 -7.97
C GLY A 44 -1.34 -0.27 -8.85
N GLY A 45 -2.54 -0.22 -8.22
CA GLY A 45 -3.80 -0.33 -8.96
C GLY A 45 -4.10 0.89 -9.84
N ALA A 46 -3.92 2.11 -9.33
CA ALA A 46 -4.12 3.33 -10.13
C ALA A 46 -3.16 3.39 -11.34
N THR A 47 -1.88 2.98 -11.13
CA THR A 47 -0.90 2.89 -12.22
C THR A 47 -1.31 1.83 -13.24
N ALA A 48 -1.69 0.63 -12.79
CA ALA A 48 -2.15 -0.43 -13.69
C ALA A 48 -3.37 0.00 -14.51
N ALA A 49 -4.39 0.57 -13.87
CA ALA A 49 -5.59 1.05 -14.54
C ALA A 49 -5.26 2.10 -15.62
N LYS A 50 -4.41 3.07 -15.31
CA LYS A 50 -3.95 4.09 -16.26
C LYS A 50 -3.25 3.46 -17.48
N TYR A 51 -2.24 2.63 -17.24
CA TYR A 51 -1.40 2.12 -18.32
C TYR A 51 -2.09 1.04 -19.16
N LEU A 52 -3.00 0.25 -18.61
CA LEU A 52 -3.86 -0.65 -19.37
C LEU A 52 -4.67 0.12 -20.42
N ARG A 53 -5.30 1.23 -20.05
CA ARG A 53 -6.02 2.09 -20.99
C ARG A 53 -5.10 2.68 -22.05
N MET A 54 -3.96 3.25 -21.61
CA MET A 54 -3.02 3.94 -22.49
C MET A 54 -2.37 2.98 -23.51
N TRP A 55 -1.85 1.83 -23.05
CA TRP A 55 -1.11 0.92 -23.92
C TRP A 55 -2.00 0.09 -24.83
N SER A 56 -3.25 -0.13 -24.44
CA SER A 56 -4.22 -0.79 -25.31
C SER A 56 -4.87 0.16 -26.33
N GLY A 57 -4.51 1.44 -26.35
CA GLY A 57 -5.23 2.42 -27.18
C GLY A 57 -6.72 2.51 -26.83
N ASN A 58 -7.07 2.30 -25.56
CA ASN A 58 -8.44 2.21 -25.02
C ASN A 58 -9.24 0.96 -25.49
N ALA A 59 -8.59 -0.08 -26.02
CA ALA A 59 -9.26 -1.31 -26.42
C ALA A 59 -9.68 -2.22 -25.24
N ILE A 60 -9.19 -1.95 -24.02
CA ILE A 60 -9.56 -2.69 -22.80
C ILE A 60 -10.50 -1.81 -21.96
N ASP A 61 -11.65 -2.35 -21.54
CA ASP A 61 -12.52 -1.70 -20.57
C ASP A 61 -11.94 -1.90 -19.15
N VAL A 62 -11.55 -0.80 -18.51
CA VAL A 62 -10.92 -0.83 -17.18
C VAL A 62 -11.81 -0.16 -16.15
N THR A 63 -12.22 -0.93 -15.14
CA THR A 63 -12.94 -0.45 -13.96
C THR A 63 -12.04 -0.48 -12.74
N LEU A 64 -11.87 0.67 -12.07
CA LEU A 64 -11.16 0.77 -10.80
C LEU A 64 -12.16 0.88 -9.63
N VAL A 65 -12.11 -0.11 -8.74
CA VAL A 65 -12.91 -0.16 -7.50
C VAL A 65 -12.06 0.41 -6.36
N GLU A 66 -12.49 1.56 -5.81
CA GLU A 66 -11.81 2.26 -4.72
C GLU A 66 -12.83 3.08 -3.93
N PRO A 67 -12.99 2.85 -2.61
CA PRO A 67 -13.95 3.59 -1.80
C PRO A 67 -13.58 5.06 -1.58
N GLY A 68 -12.29 5.37 -1.58
CA GLY A 68 -11.77 6.72 -1.37
C GLY A 68 -12.03 7.66 -2.54
N ALA A 69 -12.28 8.94 -2.24
CA ALA A 69 -12.41 9.98 -3.26
C ALA A 69 -11.06 10.39 -3.85
N SER A 70 -9.97 10.15 -3.12
CA SER A 70 -8.61 10.55 -3.46
C SER A 70 -7.61 9.58 -2.87
N PHE A 71 -6.45 9.55 -3.47
CA PHE A 71 -5.30 8.82 -2.99
C PHE A 71 -4.46 9.70 -2.06
N ILE A 72 -4.04 9.16 -0.91
CA ILE A 72 -3.12 9.81 0.02
C ILE A 72 -1.82 9.02 0.01
N SER A 73 -0.72 9.68 -0.33
CA SER A 73 0.58 9.03 -0.46
C SER A 73 1.19 8.66 0.90
N CYS A 74 1.30 7.36 1.17
CA CYS A 74 1.93 6.87 2.40
C CYS A 74 3.42 7.20 2.49
N PRO A 75 4.27 6.96 1.47
CA PRO A 75 5.71 7.18 1.58
C PRO A 75 6.08 8.61 1.97
N ILE A 76 5.45 9.61 1.34
CA ILE A 76 5.75 11.02 1.62
C ILE A 76 4.96 11.58 2.80
N SER A 77 4.08 10.82 3.44
CA SER A 77 3.33 11.26 4.63
C SER A 77 4.20 11.53 5.86
N ASN A 78 5.41 10.97 5.91
CA ASN A 78 6.40 11.30 6.94
C ASN A 78 6.79 12.80 6.92
N LEU A 79 6.69 13.48 5.77
CA LEU A 79 6.90 14.93 5.65
C LEU A 79 5.79 15.74 6.35
N VAL A 80 4.59 15.18 6.46
CA VAL A 80 3.50 15.78 7.24
C VAL A 80 3.81 15.68 8.73
N LEU A 81 4.31 14.52 9.19
CA LEU A 81 4.75 14.36 10.58
C LEU A 81 5.91 15.30 10.93
N GLY A 82 6.86 15.47 10.02
CA GLY A 82 7.96 16.43 10.15
C GLY A 82 7.54 17.91 10.07
N GLY A 83 6.32 18.19 9.60
CA GLY A 83 5.77 19.55 9.49
C GLY A 83 6.21 20.33 8.25
N SER A 84 6.86 19.68 7.26
CA SER A 84 7.24 20.32 6.00
C SER A 84 6.16 20.27 4.92
N LYS A 85 5.13 19.44 5.11
CA LYS A 85 3.95 19.30 4.24
C LYS A 85 2.67 19.20 5.04
N THR A 86 1.55 19.50 4.39
CA THR A 86 0.20 19.24 4.88
C THR A 86 -0.34 17.93 4.30
N LEU A 87 -1.46 17.43 4.83
CA LEU A 87 -2.12 16.26 4.26
C LEU A 87 -2.61 16.53 2.83
N ALA A 88 -3.02 17.76 2.53
CA ALA A 88 -3.46 18.18 1.19
C ALA A 88 -2.32 18.05 0.16
N ASP A 89 -1.08 18.40 0.53
CA ASP A 89 0.10 18.32 -0.36
C ASP A 89 0.44 16.89 -0.78
N VAL A 90 -0.02 15.89 -0.03
CA VAL A 90 0.25 14.47 -0.29
C VAL A 90 -1.00 13.73 -0.75
N THR A 91 -2.07 14.46 -1.08
CA THR A 91 -3.36 13.95 -1.55
C THR A 91 -3.55 14.23 -3.03
N SER A 92 -3.96 13.22 -3.80
CA SER A 92 -4.22 13.32 -5.25
C SER A 92 -5.62 12.78 -5.58
N PRO A 93 -6.49 13.56 -6.27
CA PRO A 93 -7.80 13.09 -6.66
C PRO A 93 -7.71 12.08 -7.82
N TYR A 94 -8.72 11.21 -7.93
CA TYR A 94 -8.79 10.20 -8.99
C TYR A 94 -9.39 10.69 -10.31
N ASP A 95 -9.96 11.87 -10.36
CA ASP A 95 -10.70 12.38 -11.54
C ASP A 95 -9.89 12.37 -12.84
N THR A 96 -8.56 12.54 -12.74
CA THR A 96 -7.69 12.48 -13.93
C THR A 96 -7.69 11.09 -14.57
N LEU A 97 -7.81 10.00 -13.78
CA LEU A 97 -7.92 8.64 -14.30
C LEU A 97 -9.17 8.48 -15.17
N GLY A 98 -10.31 8.98 -14.71
CA GLY A 98 -11.55 8.96 -15.49
C GLY A 98 -11.48 9.89 -16.71
N ARG A 99 -11.20 11.18 -16.51
CA ARG A 99 -11.30 12.21 -17.56
C ARG A 99 -10.26 12.05 -18.68
N ARG A 100 -9.01 11.73 -18.33
CA ARG A 100 -7.90 11.65 -19.34
C ARG A 100 -7.64 10.27 -19.87
N HIS A 101 -7.94 9.24 -19.07
CA HIS A 101 -7.57 7.86 -19.41
C HIS A 101 -8.78 6.95 -19.61
N GLY A 102 -10.01 7.46 -19.40
CA GLY A 102 -11.22 6.67 -19.60
C GLY A 102 -11.37 5.48 -18.65
N VAL A 103 -10.73 5.54 -17.46
CA VAL A 103 -10.90 4.53 -16.42
C VAL A 103 -12.26 4.73 -15.76
N ARG A 104 -13.09 3.69 -15.71
CA ARG A 104 -14.36 3.74 -14.99
C ARG A 104 -14.11 3.64 -13.49
N MET A 105 -14.40 4.71 -12.76
CA MET A 105 -14.26 4.75 -11.31
C MET A 105 -15.54 4.23 -10.63
N VAL A 106 -15.39 3.23 -9.76
CA VAL A 106 -16.47 2.73 -8.89
C VAL A 106 -16.07 3.01 -7.44
N ARG A 107 -16.79 3.95 -6.81
CA ARG A 107 -16.59 4.33 -5.40
C ARG A 107 -17.30 3.36 -4.48
N ASP A 108 -16.68 2.20 -4.29
CA ASP A 108 -17.19 1.14 -3.45
C ASP A 108 -16.03 0.25 -2.99
N SER A 109 -16.28 -0.62 -2.04
CA SER A 109 -15.35 -1.63 -1.57
C SER A 109 -15.64 -2.97 -2.24
N ALA A 110 -14.59 -3.71 -2.61
CA ALA A 110 -14.74 -5.10 -3.00
C ALA A 110 -14.97 -5.94 -1.74
N ALA A 111 -16.14 -6.57 -1.65
CA ALA A 111 -16.50 -7.43 -0.53
C ALA A 111 -15.93 -8.85 -0.70
N SER A 112 -15.94 -9.39 -1.93
CA SER A 112 -15.35 -10.68 -2.27
C SER A 112 -15.01 -10.76 -3.77
N ILE A 113 -14.14 -11.70 -4.13
CA ILE A 113 -13.81 -12.04 -5.52
C ILE A 113 -14.12 -13.53 -5.72
N ASP A 114 -15.09 -13.81 -6.57
CA ASP A 114 -15.41 -15.17 -7.01
C ASP A 114 -14.55 -15.48 -8.25
N THR A 115 -13.48 -16.20 -8.04
CA THR A 115 -12.49 -16.50 -9.09
C THR A 115 -13.00 -17.55 -10.08
N ALA A 116 -13.95 -18.39 -9.69
CA ALA A 116 -14.56 -19.39 -10.56
C ALA A 116 -15.58 -18.77 -11.53
N ARG A 117 -16.42 -17.85 -11.03
CA ARG A 117 -17.37 -17.08 -11.84
C ARG A 117 -16.77 -15.86 -12.51
N GLN A 118 -15.54 -15.51 -12.17
CA GLN A 118 -14.85 -14.28 -12.60
C GLN A 118 -15.67 -13.01 -12.31
N VAL A 119 -16.08 -12.84 -11.06
CA VAL A 119 -16.90 -11.72 -10.60
C VAL A 119 -16.32 -11.09 -9.34
N VAL A 120 -16.21 -9.77 -9.32
CA VAL A 120 -15.97 -8.99 -8.09
C VAL A 120 -17.32 -8.55 -7.52
N LYS A 121 -17.61 -8.97 -6.28
CA LYS A 121 -18.78 -8.51 -5.53
C LYS A 121 -18.43 -7.27 -4.73
N LEU A 122 -19.24 -6.23 -4.85
CA LEU A 122 -19.10 -4.99 -4.13
C LEU A 122 -19.87 -5.00 -2.80
N ALA A 123 -19.48 -4.13 -1.88
CA ALA A 123 -20.17 -3.97 -0.61
C ALA A 123 -21.63 -3.49 -0.79
N SER A 124 -21.89 -2.73 -1.85
CA SER A 124 -23.26 -2.32 -2.26
C SER A 124 -24.15 -3.47 -2.74
N GLY A 125 -23.60 -4.68 -2.94
CA GLY A 125 -24.28 -5.83 -3.51
C GLY A 125 -24.18 -5.96 -5.03
N ASN A 126 -23.67 -4.96 -5.73
CA ASN A 126 -23.44 -5.03 -7.18
C ASN A 126 -22.33 -6.03 -7.52
N GLU A 127 -22.40 -6.61 -8.72
CA GLU A 127 -21.39 -7.53 -9.24
C GLU A 127 -20.72 -6.94 -10.50
N LEU A 128 -19.39 -7.08 -10.58
CA LEU A 128 -18.59 -6.66 -11.73
C LEU A 128 -17.93 -7.89 -12.35
N PRO A 129 -18.41 -8.37 -13.52
CA PRO A 129 -17.76 -9.44 -14.25
C PRO A 129 -16.45 -8.97 -14.87
N TYR A 130 -15.46 -9.86 -14.97
CA TYR A 130 -14.14 -9.57 -15.51
C TYR A 130 -13.57 -10.71 -16.36
N ASP A 131 -12.71 -10.37 -17.33
CA ASP A 131 -11.82 -11.34 -17.99
C ASP A 131 -10.50 -11.47 -17.24
N ARG A 132 -10.06 -10.38 -16.60
CA ARG A 132 -8.92 -10.33 -15.68
C ARG A 132 -9.25 -9.42 -14.50
N VAL A 133 -8.79 -9.80 -13.31
CA VAL A 133 -8.83 -8.93 -12.13
C VAL A 133 -7.43 -8.63 -11.64
N ILE A 134 -7.20 -7.36 -11.31
CA ILE A 134 -5.96 -6.90 -10.65
C ILE A 134 -6.30 -6.56 -9.21
N VAL A 135 -5.65 -7.24 -8.27
CA VAL A 135 -5.87 -7.07 -6.82
C VAL A 135 -4.67 -6.32 -6.25
N SER A 136 -4.87 -5.07 -5.87
CA SER A 136 -3.83 -4.18 -5.34
C SER A 136 -4.25 -3.52 -4.01
N PRO A 137 -4.56 -4.31 -2.96
CA PRO A 137 -5.18 -3.82 -1.74
C PRO A 137 -4.17 -3.26 -0.72
N GLY A 138 -2.88 -3.33 -1.03
CA GLY A 138 -1.83 -2.95 -0.09
C GLY A 138 -1.69 -3.94 1.07
N VAL A 139 -1.45 -3.44 2.29
CA VAL A 139 -1.28 -4.24 3.49
C VAL A 139 -2.36 -3.96 4.51
N ASP A 140 -2.66 -4.96 5.34
CA ASP A 140 -3.39 -4.81 6.57
C ASP A 140 -2.49 -4.96 7.78
N LEU A 141 -2.87 -4.27 8.85
CA LEU A 141 -2.20 -4.25 10.14
C LEU A 141 -2.76 -5.35 11.02
N MET A 142 -1.91 -6.19 11.58
CA MET A 142 -2.31 -7.35 12.38
C MET A 142 -2.43 -6.97 13.86
N TRP A 143 -3.52 -6.31 14.22
CA TRP A 143 -3.77 -5.88 15.61
C TRP A 143 -4.03 -7.04 16.57
N ASP A 144 -4.41 -8.19 16.05
CA ASP A 144 -4.56 -9.43 16.80
C ASP A 144 -3.26 -9.91 17.46
N THR A 145 -2.11 -9.47 16.94
CA THR A 145 -0.80 -9.72 17.56
C THR A 145 -0.49 -8.85 18.77
N LEU A 146 -1.29 -7.80 19.03
CA LEU A 146 -1.15 -6.83 20.11
C LEU A 146 -2.49 -6.68 20.85
N PRO A 147 -2.86 -7.59 21.77
CA PRO A 147 -4.20 -7.65 22.38
C PRO A 147 -4.67 -6.35 23.02
N GLY A 148 -3.79 -5.59 23.63
CA GLY A 148 -4.10 -4.30 24.26
C GLY A 148 -4.59 -3.25 23.25
N MET A 149 -4.21 -3.36 22.00
CA MET A 149 -4.66 -2.46 20.92
C MET A 149 -6.08 -2.75 20.44
N ASN A 150 -6.68 -3.88 20.81
CA ASN A 150 -8.08 -4.21 20.52
C ASN A 150 -9.06 -3.72 21.59
N ARG A 151 -8.55 -3.09 22.65
CA ARG A 151 -9.40 -2.47 23.68
C ARG A 151 -10.04 -1.18 23.14
N PRO A 152 -11.26 -0.85 23.56
CA PRO A 152 -11.92 0.40 23.14
C PRO A 152 -11.05 1.64 23.38
N GLY A 153 -10.93 2.49 22.37
CA GLY A 153 -10.16 3.73 22.41
C GLY A 153 -8.63 3.56 22.35
N ALA A 154 -8.11 2.34 22.23
CA ALA A 154 -6.65 2.12 22.18
C ALA A 154 -6.02 2.65 20.90
N GLN A 155 -6.63 2.36 19.74
CA GLN A 155 -6.13 2.80 18.44
C GLN A 155 -6.33 4.28 18.14
N GLU A 156 -7.14 4.97 18.89
CA GLU A 156 -7.31 6.43 18.88
C GLU A 156 -6.23 7.14 19.71
N ARG A 157 -5.69 6.48 20.72
CA ARG A 157 -4.63 7.01 21.60
C ARG A 157 -3.23 6.67 21.09
N VAL A 158 -3.03 5.43 20.69
CA VAL A 158 -1.76 4.90 20.18
C VAL A 158 -1.88 4.70 18.70
N LEU A 159 -1.23 5.59 17.95
CA LEU A 159 -1.42 5.71 16.51
C LEU A 159 -0.34 4.95 15.73
N HIS A 160 -0.75 4.24 14.67
CA HIS A 160 0.22 3.68 13.71
C HIS A 160 0.64 4.73 12.66
N SER A 161 -0.28 5.55 12.15
CA SER A 161 -0.04 6.50 11.06
C SER A 161 0.76 5.89 9.87
N TRP A 162 0.56 4.57 9.63
CA TRP A 162 1.26 3.84 8.57
C TRP A 162 0.45 3.79 7.28
N LYS A 163 -0.88 3.78 7.40
CA LYS A 163 -1.79 4.16 6.32
C LYS A 163 -1.99 5.68 6.46
N ALA A 164 -1.59 6.43 5.44
CA ALA A 164 -1.69 7.89 5.45
C ALA A 164 -3.16 8.35 5.46
N GLY A 165 -3.45 9.39 6.20
CA GLY A 165 -4.80 9.91 6.35
C GLY A 165 -5.01 10.65 7.67
N PRO A 166 -6.20 10.57 8.28
CA PRO A 166 -6.51 11.25 9.54
C PRO A 166 -5.53 10.95 10.67
N GLN A 167 -5.05 9.70 10.77
CA GLN A 167 -4.05 9.34 11.78
C GLN A 167 -2.71 10.05 11.60
N THR A 168 -2.33 10.41 10.38
CA THR A 168 -1.10 11.20 10.13
C THR A 168 -1.21 12.57 10.79
N VAL A 169 -2.35 13.23 10.63
CA VAL A 169 -2.62 14.53 11.26
C VAL A 169 -2.75 14.39 12.77
N ALA A 170 -3.41 13.32 13.24
CA ALA A 170 -3.57 13.07 14.67
C ALA A 170 -2.21 12.84 15.36
N LEU A 171 -1.32 12.04 14.76
CA LEU A 171 0.02 11.81 15.29
C LEU A 171 0.86 13.10 15.28
N ARG A 172 0.75 13.92 14.22
CA ARG A 172 1.39 15.24 14.19
C ARG A 172 0.92 16.11 15.35
N ARG A 173 -0.38 16.15 15.63
CA ARG A 173 -0.94 16.90 16.78
C ARG A 173 -0.42 16.39 18.12
N GLN A 174 -0.27 15.05 18.29
CA GLN A 174 0.34 14.49 19.51
C GLN A 174 1.79 14.96 19.67
N LEU A 175 2.59 15.00 18.60
CA LEU A 175 3.96 15.52 18.62
C LEU A 175 3.99 17.02 18.99
N GLU A 176 3.05 17.80 18.50
CA GLU A 176 2.94 19.23 18.83
C GLU A 176 2.51 19.47 20.28
N ALA A 177 1.58 18.68 20.79
CA ALA A 177 1.07 18.78 22.16
C ALA A 177 2.05 18.23 23.23
N MET A 178 2.98 17.35 22.82
CA MET A 178 3.98 16.77 23.73
C MET A 178 4.87 17.89 24.32
N PRO A 179 5.15 17.92 25.66
CA PRO A 179 6.05 18.90 26.22
C PRO A 179 7.50 18.73 25.68
N ASP A 180 8.27 19.82 25.63
CA ASP A 180 9.70 19.73 25.35
C ASP A 180 10.41 18.96 26.47
N GLY A 181 11.21 17.96 26.09
CA GLY A 181 11.78 16.94 26.97
C GLY A 181 11.00 15.62 26.98
N GLY A 182 9.85 15.56 26.32
CA GLY A 182 9.08 14.33 26.14
C GLY A 182 9.78 13.33 25.20
N VAL A 183 9.35 12.06 25.27
CA VAL A 183 9.86 10.97 24.43
C VAL A 183 8.76 10.55 23.43
N PHE A 184 9.14 10.51 22.16
CA PHE A 184 8.39 9.83 21.11
C PHE A 184 8.98 8.44 20.89
N ALA A 185 8.21 7.39 21.13
CA ALA A 185 8.62 6.00 20.95
C ALA A 185 7.97 5.41 19.69
N LEU A 186 8.82 4.94 18.75
CA LEU A 186 8.43 4.29 17.52
C LEU A 186 8.80 2.81 17.58
N THR A 187 7.82 1.90 17.43
CA THR A 187 8.09 0.46 17.34
C THR A 187 8.13 0.00 15.89
N ILE A 188 9.02 -0.94 15.58
CA ILE A 188 9.20 -1.53 14.25
C ILE A 188 9.03 -3.05 14.38
N PRO A 189 8.11 -3.67 13.60
CA PRO A 189 7.89 -5.11 13.65
C PRO A 189 9.03 -5.89 12.98
N LEU A 190 9.06 -7.21 13.17
CA LEU A 190 9.96 -8.08 12.42
C LEU A 190 9.68 -8.02 10.92
N ALA A 191 10.74 -7.99 10.13
CA ALA A 191 10.63 -8.09 8.68
C ALA A 191 10.03 -9.46 8.26
N PRO A 192 9.27 -9.53 7.15
CA PRO A 192 9.00 -8.47 6.19
C PRO A 192 7.80 -7.58 6.57
N TYR A 193 7.96 -6.28 6.39
CA TYR A 193 6.89 -5.29 6.51
C TYR A 193 6.95 -4.29 5.35
N ARG A 194 5.86 -3.55 5.10
CA ARG A 194 5.82 -2.54 4.05
C ARG A 194 6.80 -1.41 4.35
N CYS A 195 7.50 -0.93 3.29
CA CYS A 195 8.39 0.22 3.33
C CYS A 195 9.53 0.09 4.37
N PRO A 196 10.50 -0.83 4.19
CA PRO A 196 11.58 -1.04 5.15
C PRO A 196 12.34 0.22 5.61
N PRO A 197 12.64 1.23 4.77
CA PRO A 197 13.27 2.47 5.23
C PRO A 197 12.31 3.42 5.98
N GLY A 198 10.99 3.26 5.81
CA GLY A 198 9.97 4.21 6.27
C GLY A 198 9.99 4.55 7.76
N PRO A 199 10.15 3.59 8.69
CA PRO A 199 10.22 3.89 10.12
C PRO A 199 11.47 4.72 10.48
N TYR A 200 12.60 4.41 9.88
CA TYR A 200 13.86 5.15 10.12
C TYR A 200 13.82 6.56 9.53
N GLU A 201 13.17 6.73 8.36
CA GLU A 201 12.86 8.05 7.80
C GLU A 201 11.94 8.84 8.72
N ARG A 202 10.90 8.20 9.28
CA ARG A 202 10.00 8.80 10.25
C ARG A 202 10.76 9.30 11.47
N ALA A 203 11.66 8.49 12.03
CA ALA A 203 12.52 8.89 13.13
C ALA A 203 13.33 10.14 12.80
N CYS A 204 13.92 10.22 11.60
CA CYS A 204 14.64 11.40 11.13
C CYS A 204 13.73 12.64 10.98
N GLN A 205 12.50 12.47 10.44
CA GLN A 205 11.57 13.59 10.28
C GLN A 205 11.07 14.13 11.63
N VAL A 206 10.80 13.26 12.59
CA VAL A 206 10.41 13.66 13.95
C VAL A 206 11.59 14.32 14.66
N ALA A 207 12.80 13.76 14.56
CA ALA A 207 14.00 14.37 15.13
C ALA A 207 14.29 15.75 14.51
N HIS A 208 14.08 15.92 13.20
CA HIS A 208 14.21 17.22 12.54
C HIS A 208 13.21 18.25 13.09
N TYR A 209 11.97 17.84 13.33
CA TYR A 209 10.99 18.69 14.00
C TYR A 209 11.42 19.03 15.42
N PHE A 210 11.88 18.05 16.21
CA PHE A 210 12.33 18.27 17.59
C PHE A 210 13.53 19.18 17.67
N SER A 211 14.52 19.04 16.78
CA SER A 211 15.71 19.90 16.79
C SER A 211 15.40 21.39 16.67
N ARG A 212 14.23 21.74 16.15
CA ARG A 212 13.77 23.14 15.97
C ARG A 212 12.77 23.59 17.02
N ALA A 213 11.85 22.71 17.41
CA ALA A 213 10.70 23.08 18.22
C ALA A 213 10.77 22.51 19.65
N LYS A 214 11.50 21.42 19.88
CA LYS A 214 11.54 20.67 21.15
C LYS A 214 12.94 20.05 21.38
N PRO A 215 13.99 20.86 21.56
CA PRO A 215 15.38 20.40 21.52
C PRO A 215 15.78 19.44 22.66
N ARG A 216 15.03 19.38 23.75
CA ARG A 216 15.26 18.45 24.86
C ARG A 216 14.55 17.11 24.68
N SER A 217 13.67 17.00 23.67
CA SER A 217 12.88 15.79 23.39
C SER A 217 13.72 14.72 22.68
N LYS A 218 13.29 13.47 22.78
CA LYS A 218 13.97 12.31 22.20
C LYS A 218 13.06 11.51 21.29
N VAL A 219 13.66 10.89 20.29
CA VAL A 219 13.07 9.86 19.43
C VAL A 219 13.70 8.53 19.80
N LEU A 220 12.88 7.61 20.31
CA LEU A 220 13.30 6.27 20.66
C LEU A 220 12.79 5.29 19.60
N VAL A 221 13.71 4.63 18.89
CA VAL A 221 13.41 3.66 17.84
C VAL A 221 13.59 2.26 18.41
N LEU A 222 12.49 1.54 18.59
CA LEU A 222 12.42 0.20 19.21
C LEU A 222 12.17 -0.82 18.11
N ASP A 223 13.23 -1.45 17.65
CA ASP A 223 13.22 -2.30 16.47
C ASP A 223 13.25 -3.78 16.88
N ALA A 224 12.29 -4.58 16.41
CA ALA A 224 12.26 -6.01 16.65
C ALA A 224 13.39 -6.78 15.93
N ASN A 225 14.01 -6.16 14.91
CA ASN A 225 15.08 -6.75 14.12
C ASN A 225 16.45 -6.60 14.82
N ASP A 226 17.43 -7.39 14.37
CA ASP A 226 18.79 -7.34 14.93
C ASP A 226 19.53 -6.07 14.55
N ASP A 227 19.18 -5.45 13.42
CA ASP A 227 19.72 -4.17 12.96
C ASP A 227 18.73 -3.48 12.01
N VAL A 228 19.08 -2.25 11.60
CA VAL A 228 18.34 -1.45 10.62
C VAL A 228 18.18 -2.23 9.31
N THR A 229 16.94 -2.56 8.96
CA THR A 229 16.61 -3.49 7.85
C THR A 229 16.84 -2.92 6.46
N SER A 230 17.01 -1.60 6.33
CA SER A 230 17.22 -0.93 5.04
C SER A 230 18.05 0.32 5.21
N LYS A 231 19.09 0.48 4.36
CA LYS A 231 19.98 1.66 4.34
C LYS A 231 20.64 1.98 5.71
N GLY A 232 20.94 0.93 6.50
CA GLY A 232 21.44 1.04 7.88
C GLY A 232 22.60 2.03 8.05
N PRO A 233 23.72 1.93 7.30
CA PRO A 233 24.84 2.84 7.43
C PRO A 233 24.46 4.32 7.24
N LEU A 234 23.52 4.61 6.31
CA LEU A 234 23.06 5.96 6.03
C LEU A 234 22.25 6.55 7.19
N PHE A 235 21.30 5.77 7.75
CA PHE A 235 20.50 6.23 8.88
C PHE A 235 21.35 6.40 10.15
N LYS A 236 22.19 5.41 10.47
CA LYS A 236 23.10 5.49 11.63
C LYS A 236 24.04 6.70 11.54
N LYS A 237 24.58 6.99 10.36
CA LYS A 237 25.38 8.20 10.11
C LYS A 237 24.57 9.48 10.35
N ALA A 238 23.35 9.56 9.81
CA ALA A 238 22.48 10.72 10.01
C ALA A 238 22.13 10.94 11.48
N TRP A 239 21.86 9.87 12.22
CA TRP A 239 21.59 9.98 13.66
C TRP A 239 22.80 10.44 14.46
N ALA A 240 23.99 9.92 14.16
CA ALA A 240 25.22 10.32 14.85
C ALA A 240 25.66 11.75 14.54
N GLU A 241 25.52 12.20 13.29
CA GLU A 241 26.03 13.51 12.86
C GLU A 241 25.01 14.65 13.03
N ARG A 242 23.71 14.37 12.81
CA ARG A 242 22.67 15.42 12.79
C ARG A 242 21.75 15.41 14.01
N TYR A 243 21.59 14.26 14.65
CA TYR A 243 20.62 14.04 15.74
C TYR A 243 21.26 13.34 16.94
N ALA A 244 22.56 13.59 17.17
CA ALA A 244 23.30 13.05 18.29
C ALA A 244 22.60 13.37 19.62
N GLY A 245 22.39 12.34 20.47
CA GLY A 245 21.70 12.46 21.74
C GLY A 245 20.17 12.65 21.66
N MET A 246 19.63 12.88 20.44
CA MET A 246 18.19 13.02 20.22
C MET A 246 17.54 11.72 19.70
N VAL A 247 18.18 11.01 18.76
CA VAL A 247 17.70 9.70 18.28
C VAL A 247 18.46 8.59 18.99
N GLU A 248 17.72 7.70 19.64
CA GLU A 248 18.23 6.49 20.28
C GLU A 248 17.63 5.27 19.59
N TYR A 249 18.50 4.40 19.05
CA TYR A 249 18.10 3.16 18.36
C TYR A 249 18.37 1.95 19.24
N ARG A 250 17.33 1.13 19.45
CA ARG A 250 17.38 -0.10 20.23
C ARG A 250 16.92 -1.29 19.36
N PRO A 251 17.83 -2.14 18.89
CA PRO A 251 17.49 -3.39 18.20
C PRO A 251 16.94 -4.44 19.17
N ARG A 252 16.35 -5.51 18.63
CA ARG A 252 15.82 -6.66 19.37
C ARG A 252 14.79 -6.30 20.44
N HIS A 253 13.97 -5.27 20.15
CA HIS A 253 12.85 -4.84 21.00
C HIS A 253 11.53 -5.30 20.38
N LYS A 254 11.27 -6.62 20.43
CA LYS A 254 10.03 -7.18 19.88
C LYS A 254 8.87 -6.84 20.81
N LEU A 255 7.97 -5.99 20.30
CA LEU A 255 6.75 -5.62 20.98
C LEU A 255 5.79 -6.81 21.06
N VAL A 256 5.20 -7.06 22.23
CA VAL A 256 4.22 -8.14 22.43
C VAL A 256 2.85 -7.62 22.88
N ASP A 257 2.80 -6.43 23.49
CA ASP A 257 1.52 -5.80 23.86
C ASP A 257 1.68 -4.30 24.11
N VAL A 258 0.56 -3.60 24.20
CA VAL A 258 0.48 -2.16 24.47
C VAL A 258 -0.61 -1.89 25.50
N ASP A 259 -0.28 -1.18 26.58
CA ASP A 259 -1.28 -0.56 27.43
C ASP A 259 -1.47 0.90 27.02
N ALA A 260 -2.51 1.16 26.23
CA ALA A 260 -2.82 2.49 25.73
C ALA A 260 -3.31 3.45 26.83
N ALA A 261 -3.83 2.94 27.96
CA ALA A 261 -4.28 3.78 29.06
C ALA A 261 -3.12 4.37 29.85
N THR A 262 -2.07 3.58 30.06
CA THR A 262 -0.87 3.99 30.80
C THR A 262 0.29 4.42 29.90
N GLN A 263 0.11 4.42 28.54
CA GLN A 263 1.14 4.73 27.55
C GLN A 263 2.37 3.81 27.71
N THR A 264 2.15 2.50 27.88
CA THR A 264 3.19 1.52 28.15
C THR A 264 3.32 0.53 27.00
N LEU A 265 4.53 0.34 26.49
CA LEU A 265 4.93 -0.71 25.56
C LEU A 265 5.49 -1.90 26.34
N LYS A 266 5.07 -3.12 25.99
CA LYS A 266 5.53 -4.37 26.61
C LYS A 266 6.30 -5.19 25.59
N PHE A 267 7.49 -5.66 25.99
CA PHE A 267 8.40 -6.37 25.12
C PHE A 267 8.57 -7.83 25.54
N GLU A 268 9.00 -8.69 24.61
CA GLU A 268 9.18 -10.13 24.85
C GLU A 268 10.28 -10.42 25.88
N PHE A 269 11.41 -9.69 25.81
CA PHE A 269 12.60 -9.94 26.64
C PHE A 269 13.21 -8.66 27.24
N ASN A 270 12.58 -7.53 27.06
CA ASN A 270 13.06 -6.24 27.55
C ASN A 270 12.05 -5.64 28.54
N ASP A 271 12.51 -4.73 29.37
CA ASP A 271 11.65 -4.02 30.32
C ASP A 271 10.55 -3.22 29.64
N ASP A 272 9.41 -3.11 30.29
CA ASP A 272 8.31 -2.25 29.87
C ASP A 272 8.76 -0.78 29.76
N LEU A 273 8.26 -0.07 28.74
CA LEU A 273 8.66 1.30 28.46
C LEU A 273 7.45 2.23 28.36
N LYS A 274 7.53 3.38 29.05
CA LYS A 274 6.54 4.46 28.91
C LYS A 274 7.13 5.60 28.08
N ALA A 275 6.28 6.22 27.24
CA ALA A 275 6.64 7.41 26.49
C ALA A 275 5.47 8.38 26.39
N ALA A 276 5.76 9.65 26.11
CA ALA A 276 4.74 10.69 25.97
C ALA A 276 3.89 10.51 24.71
N VAL A 277 4.50 10.00 23.63
CA VAL A 277 3.80 9.66 22.38
C VAL A 277 4.26 8.28 21.93
N LEU A 278 3.30 7.39 21.70
CA LEU A 278 3.54 6.05 21.15
C LEU A 278 3.12 6.00 19.68
N ASN A 279 4.05 5.58 18.81
CA ASN A 279 3.77 5.27 17.42
C ASN A 279 4.04 3.78 17.18
N VAL A 280 2.98 2.99 17.13
CA VAL A 280 3.07 1.53 17.11
C VAL A 280 2.81 1.00 15.70
N LEU A 281 3.79 0.29 15.13
CA LEU A 281 3.65 -0.44 13.90
C LEU A 281 3.50 -1.94 14.23
N PRO A 282 2.31 -2.53 14.05
CA PRO A 282 2.11 -3.95 14.25
C PRO A 282 2.65 -4.76 13.06
N ASP A 283 2.67 -6.07 13.18
CA ASP A 283 2.88 -6.97 12.06
C ASP A 283 1.91 -6.67 10.91
N MET A 284 2.31 -7.03 9.69
CA MET A 284 1.56 -6.73 8.47
C MET A 284 1.33 -7.99 7.64
N ARG A 285 0.22 -7.99 6.90
CA ARG A 285 -0.12 -9.02 5.90
C ARG A 285 -0.69 -8.36 4.65
N ALA A 286 -0.90 -9.14 3.59
CA ALA A 286 -1.65 -8.69 2.41
C ALA A 286 -3.02 -8.17 2.84
N GLY A 287 -3.54 -7.18 2.10
CA GLY A 287 -4.84 -6.60 2.37
C GLY A 287 -5.95 -7.64 2.40
N GLU A 288 -6.95 -7.42 3.24
CA GLU A 288 -7.97 -8.40 3.62
C GLU A 288 -8.66 -9.08 2.44
N ILE A 289 -8.95 -8.34 1.37
CA ILE A 289 -9.59 -8.92 0.18
C ILE A 289 -8.73 -10.00 -0.47
N ALA A 290 -7.39 -9.86 -0.48
CA ALA A 290 -6.49 -10.88 -0.99
C ALA A 290 -6.47 -12.12 -0.08
N VAL A 291 -6.51 -11.92 1.23
CA VAL A 291 -6.59 -13.01 2.21
C VAL A 291 -7.92 -13.76 2.09
N LYS A 292 -9.05 -13.04 2.06
CA LYS A 292 -10.40 -13.62 1.90
C LYS A 292 -10.58 -14.38 0.59
N THR A 293 -9.90 -13.94 -0.48
CA THR A 293 -9.93 -14.63 -1.79
C THR A 293 -9.00 -15.84 -1.85
N GLY A 294 -8.22 -16.13 -0.78
CA GLY A 294 -7.28 -17.26 -0.76
C GLY A 294 -5.98 -17.01 -1.54
N LEU A 295 -5.65 -15.76 -1.86
CA LEU A 295 -4.45 -15.41 -2.64
C LEU A 295 -3.19 -15.33 -1.79
N ALA A 296 -3.32 -15.17 -0.46
CA ALA A 296 -2.20 -15.04 0.48
C ALA A 296 -1.65 -16.42 0.91
N THR A 297 -0.93 -17.09 0.02
CA THR A 297 -0.42 -18.46 0.21
C THR A 297 0.90 -18.52 0.95
N ALA A 298 1.78 -17.53 0.77
CA ALA A 298 3.07 -17.49 1.46
C ALA A 298 2.87 -17.12 2.94
N ASN A 299 3.14 -18.08 3.83
CA ASN A 299 3.01 -17.95 5.29
C ASN A 299 1.61 -17.45 5.73
N ARG A 300 0.56 -17.64 4.91
CA ARG A 300 -0.78 -17.07 5.08
C ARG A 300 -0.79 -15.54 5.26
N ARG A 301 0.29 -14.88 4.84
CA ARG A 301 0.46 -13.42 4.97
C ARG A 301 0.59 -12.71 3.62
N TRP A 302 1.24 -13.33 2.63
CA TRP A 302 1.61 -12.68 1.38
C TRP A 302 1.18 -13.48 0.15
N CYS A 303 0.90 -12.78 -0.95
CA CYS A 303 0.48 -13.39 -2.21
C CYS A 303 1.67 -13.82 -3.06
N GLU A 304 1.75 -15.09 -3.44
CA GLU A 304 2.72 -15.56 -4.40
C GLU A 304 2.26 -15.28 -5.83
N VAL A 305 3.17 -14.74 -6.64
CA VAL A 305 2.90 -14.38 -8.03
C VAL A 305 4.01 -14.89 -8.96
N ASP A 306 3.68 -15.03 -10.23
CA ASP A 306 4.67 -15.07 -11.30
C ASP A 306 5.22 -13.65 -11.53
N PHE A 307 6.54 -13.45 -11.43
CA PHE A 307 7.14 -12.11 -11.49
C PHE A 307 7.19 -11.50 -12.92
N LEU A 308 6.89 -12.25 -13.96
CA LEU A 308 6.78 -11.71 -15.31
C LEU A 308 5.37 -11.16 -15.58
N THR A 309 4.36 -11.84 -15.08
CA THR A 309 2.95 -11.53 -15.36
C THR A 309 2.21 -10.93 -14.16
N PHE A 310 2.75 -11.08 -12.96
CA PHE A 310 2.08 -10.82 -11.67
C PHE A 310 0.80 -11.63 -11.48
N GLU A 311 0.58 -12.69 -12.28
CA GLU A 311 -0.52 -13.61 -12.07
C GLU A 311 -0.31 -14.39 -10.76
N SER A 312 -1.38 -14.51 -9.98
CA SER A 312 -1.37 -15.25 -8.73
C SER A 312 -1.10 -16.73 -8.98
N LYS A 313 -0.20 -17.33 -8.19
CA LYS A 313 0.00 -18.78 -8.22
C LYS A 313 -1.22 -19.56 -7.69
N ALA A 314 -2.09 -18.91 -6.93
CA ALA A 314 -3.28 -19.52 -6.34
C ALA A 314 -4.48 -19.52 -7.30
N SER A 315 -4.57 -18.60 -8.26
CA SER A 315 -5.75 -18.47 -9.12
C SER A 315 -5.40 -17.86 -10.47
N LYS A 316 -5.90 -18.47 -11.55
CA LYS A 316 -5.76 -17.96 -12.92
C LYS A 316 -6.62 -16.70 -13.12
N ASN A 317 -6.18 -15.84 -14.05
CA ASN A 317 -6.86 -14.60 -14.40
C ASN A 317 -6.91 -13.55 -13.27
N VAL A 318 -6.19 -13.80 -12.18
CA VAL A 318 -6.06 -12.92 -11.01
C VAL A 318 -4.61 -12.47 -10.91
N HIS A 319 -4.37 -11.17 -11.01
CA HIS A 319 -3.04 -10.57 -10.88
C HIS A 319 -2.96 -9.80 -9.56
N VAL A 320 -1.86 -9.94 -8.83
CA VAL A 320 -1.67 -9.21 -7.57
C VAL A 320 -0.50 -8.25 -7.71
N LEU A 321 -0.71 -6.99 -7.34
CA LEU A 321 0.30 -5.94 -7.45
C LEU A 321 0.55 -5.23 -6.11
N GLY A 322 1.74 -4.67 -5.98
CA GLY A 322 2.12 -3.80 -4.86
C GLY A 322 2.43 -4.57 -3.59
N ASP A 323 2.16 -3.94 -2.45
CA ASP A 323 2.63 -4.40 -1.14
C ASP A 323 2.08 -5.75 -0.66
N SER A 324 1.03 -6.27 -1.29
CA SER A 324 0.45 -7.58 -0.95
C SER A 324 1.25 -8.79 -1.42
N ILE A 325 2.18 -8.62 -2.37
CA ILE A 325 2.92 -9.75 -2.94
C ILE A 325 4.04 -10.24 -2.02
N GLN A 326 4.34 -11.54 -2.13
CA GLN A 326 5.56 -12.11 -1.56
C GLN A 326 6.75 -11.73 -2.43
N ILE A 327 7.69 -10.96 -1.87
CA ILE A 327 8.91 -10.54 -2.55
C ILE A 327 10.14 -11.11 -1.85
N ALA A 328 11.27 -11.10 -2.55
CA ALA A 328 12.55 -11.46 -1.94
C ALA A 328 12.87 -10.53 -0.75
N PRO A 329 13.53 -11.03 0.31
CA PRO A 329 13.80 -10.23 1.52
C PRO A 329 14.51 -8.90 1.27
N ALA A 330 15.33 -8.82 0.22
CA ALA A 330 16.07 -7.60 -0.13
C ALA A 330 15.28 -6.58 -0.95
N MET A 331 14.07 -6.92 -1.40
CA MET A 331 13.25 -6.00 -2.19
C MET A 331 12.38 -5.13 -1.28
N PRO A 332 12.47 -3.80 -1.36
CA PRO A 332 11.58 -2.92 -0.61
C PRO A 332 10.14 -3.07 -1.11
N LYS A 333 9.21 -3.13 -0.16
CA LYS A 333 7.76 -3.03 -0.43
C LYS A 333 7.36 -1.58 -0.34
N SER A 334 6.90 -1.01 -1.41
CA SER A 334 6.23 0.31 -1.40
C SER A 334 5.77 0.77 -2.78
#